data_cf92d8967d813d98a71fc4a30df7ef8c
#
_entry.id   cf92d8967d813d98a71fc4a30df7ef8c
#
_cell.length_a   1.000
_cell.length_b   1.000
_cell.length_c   1.000
_cell.angle_alpha   90.00
_cell.angle_beta   90.00
_cell.angle_gamma   90.00
#
_symmetry.space_group_name_H-M   'P 1'
#
loop_
_entity.id
_entity.type
_entity.pdbx_description
1 polymer ?
#
loop_
_entity_poly.entity_id
_entity_poly.type
_entity_poly.pdbx_seq_one_letter_code
_entity_poly.pdbx_strand_id
1 'polypeptide(L)'
;MKKSSKRSSIRRKDWLLSVVKIWGSCILVIVVITLILFKFLEPPPPTDLKIASGSKGGAYYQFAVRYKSALAEHGIKLEVLETQGTIENYSLMKSGKVDLAFIQGGCVEIENDSPIQSVASVSYEPVWLFLRKGFKLDDLRELLNKKVNVGTEGSGTKALAIRLLQMTGVNEGNCQFSYLSYQDTVTALKNSELDAAFIVASINSQVIRDLIADPKIMVMDFKRAAAYTYKADNLSHIIIPQGVIDLEKNLPKEDFSVLSTSANLCSSSTMHPQQVELVLSIMAKIHGEKDLITKKGYFPNAEFVE
;
A
#
# COMPACT_ATOMS: atom_id res chain seq x y z
N MET A 1 -29.27 -55.98 68.80
CA MET A 1 -28.64 -55.88 67.52
C MET A 1 -28.99 -54.59 66.74
N LYS A 2 -28.94 -53.34 67.33
CA LYS A 2 -29.31 -52.12 66.63
C LYS A 2 -28.18 -51.02 66.63
N LYS A 3 -27.02 -51.27 67.22
CA LYS A 3 -25.93 -50.26 67.36
C LYS A 3 -24.87 -50.29 66.23
N SER A 4 -24.80 -51.37 65.42
CA SER A 4 -23.80 -51.54 64.33
C SER A 4 -24.13 -50.76 63.04
N SER A 5 -25.44 -50.66 62.72
CA SER A 5 -25.93 -50.04 61.46
C SER A 5 -25.72 -48.49 61.42
N LYS A 6 -25.82 -47.84 62.59
CA LYS A 6 -25.69 -46.36 62.66
C LYS A 6 -24.21 -45.87 62.48
N ARG A 7 -23.23 -46.68 62.87
CA ARG A 7 -21.79 -46.34 62.78
C ARG A 7 -21.29 -46.44 61.30
N SER A 8 -21.81 -47.34 60.53
CA SER A 8 -21.44 -47.53 59.10
C SER A 8 -22.01 -46.42 58.22
N SER A 9 -23.20 -45.92 58.53
CA SER A 9 -23.84 -44.82 57.75
C SER A 9 -23.16 -43.46 58.00
N ILE A 10 -22.70 -43.18 59.21
CA ILE A 10 -21.93 -41.97 59.57
C ILE A 10 -20.58 -41.97 58.85
N ARG A 11 -19.85 -43.06 58.87
CA ARG A 11 -18.56 -43.19 58.22
C ARG A 11 -18.65 -43.02 56.68
N ARG A 12 -19.76 -43.46 56.08
CA ARG A 12 -20.02 -43.32 54.66
C ARG A 12 -20.36 -41.86 54.26
N LYS A 13 -21.10 -41.15 55.11
CA LYS A 13 -21.40 -39.74 54.92
C LYS A 13 -20.13 -38.85 55.06
N ASP A 14 -19.26 -39.15 56.05
CA ASP A 14 -18.01 -38.41 56.25
C ASP A 14 -17.03 -38.66 55.11
N TRP A 15 -16.93 -39.87 54.59
CA TRP A 15 -16.14 -40.22 53.42
C TRP A 15 -16.67 -39.51 52.17
N LEU A 16 -17.99 -39.51 51.89
CA LEU A 16 -18.61 -38.79 50.78
C LEU A 16 -18.39 -37.31 50.86
N LEU A 17 -18.53 -36.71 52.07
CA LEU A 17 -18.26 -35.29 52.29
C LEU A 17 -16.77 -34.94 52.03
N SER A 18 -15.84 -35.83 52.41
CA SER A 18 -14.41 -35.61 52.15
C SER A 18 -14.07 -35.73 50.64
N VAL A 19 -14.67 -36.68 49.94
CA VAL A 19 -14.53 -36.83 48.49
C VAL A 19 -15.09 -35.61 47.78
N VAL A 20 -16.28 -35.15 48.11
CA VAL A 20 -16.92 -33.96 47.54
C VAL A 20 -16.09 -32.71 47.81
N LYS A 21 -15.51 -32.53 49.00
CA LYS A 21 -14.63 -31.40 49.31
C LYS A 21 -13.36 -31.42 48.48
N ILE A 22 -12.68 -32.57 48.37
CA ILE A 22 -11.44 -32.68 47.58
C ILE A 22 -11.72 -32.48 46.09
N TRP A 23 -12.70 -33.18 45.53
CA TRP A 23 -13.04 -33.03 44.10
C TRP A 23 -13.63 -31.65 43.79
N GLY A 24 -14.45 -31.08 44.68
CA GLY A 24 -14.99 -29.73 44.55
C GLY A 24 -13.91 -28.67 44.56
N SER A 25 -12.90 -28.81 45.45
CA SER A 25 -11.75 -27.89 45.47
C SER A 25 -10.88 -28.02 44.18
N CYS A 26 -10.65 -29.26 43.72
CA CYS A 26 -9.93 -29.47 42.45
C CYS A 26 -10.65 -28.89 41.26
N ILE A 27 -11.96 -29.08 41.16
CA ILE A 27 -12.78 -28.50 40.09
C ILE A 27 -12.76 -26.97 40.17
N LEU A 28 -12.89 -26.40 41.38
CA LEU A 28 -12.83 -24.94 41.56
C LEU A 28 -11.48 -24.37 41.10
N VAL A 29 -10.37 -25.01 41.45
CA VAL A 29 -9.04 -24.61 41.01
C VAL A 29 -8.91 -24.69 39.49
N ILE A 30 -9.39 -25.76 38.86
CA ILE A 30 -9.39 -25.90 37.40
C ILE A 30 -10.21 -24.78 36.75
N VAL A 31 -11.40 -24.49 37.27
CA VAL A 31 -12.26 -23.42 36.76
C VAL A 31 -11.56 -22.07 36.88
N VAL A 32 -10.96 -21.78 38.02
CA VAL A 32 -10.23 -20.52 38.24
C VAL A 32 -9.04 -20.40 37.29
N ILE A 33 -8.25 -21.48 37.13
CA ILE A 33 -7.14 -21.50 36.16
C ILE A 33 -7.65 -21.29 34.73
N THR A 34 -8.75 -21.96 34.36
CA THR A 34 -9.36 -21.81 33.05
C THR A 34 -9.85 -20.39 32.80
N LEU A 35 -10.48 -19.75 33.78
CA LEU A 35 -10.92 -18.34 33.69
C LEU A 35 -9.74 -17.38 33.60
N ILE A 36 -8.65 -17.66 34.32
CA ILE A 36 -7.41 -16.88 34.22
C ILE A 36 -6.82 -17.03 32.83
N LEU A 37 -6.68 -18.25 32.32
CA LEU A 37 -6.18 -18.54 30.98
C LEU A 37 -7.02 -17.87 29.90
N PHE A 38 -8.37 -17.93 30.04
CA PHE A 38 -9.28 -17.26 29.11
C PHE A 38 -9.10 -15.74 29.06
N LYS A 39 -8.69 -15.13 30.16
CA LYS A 39 -8.39 -13.68 30.23
C LYS A 39 -7.11 -13.30 29.47
N PHE A 40 -6.19 -14.26 29.32
CA PHE A 40 -4.93 -14.08 28.57
C PHE A 40 -4.97 -14.65 27.15
N LEU A 41 -6.04 -15.35 26.77
CA LEU A 41 -6.24 -15.75 25.36
C LEU A 41 -6.81 -14.53 24.61
N GLU A 42 -6.05 -14.06 23.67
CA GLU A 42 -6.56 -13.10 22.69
C GLU A 42 -7.71 -13.73 21.89
N PRO A 43 -8.78 -12.99 21.60
CA PRO A 43 -9.86 -13.51 20.76
C PRO A 43 -9.29 -13.91 19.41
N PRO A 44 -9.85 -14.95 18.76
CA PRO A 44 -9.39 -15.35 17.44
C PRO A 44 -9.51 -14.16 16.45
N PRO A 45 -8.55 -14.00 15.53
CA PRO A 45 -8.58 -12.90 14.58
C PRO A 45 -9.87 -12.95 13.73
N PRO A 46 -10.44 -11.78 13.38
CA PRO A 46 -11.60 -11.73 12.50
C PRO A 46 -11.31 -12.37 11.15
N THR A 47 -12.29 -13.04 10.56
CA THR A 47 -12.15 -13.72 9.26
C THR A 47 -12.56 -12.83 8.07
N ASP A 48 -13.19 -11.70 8.33
CA ASP A 48 -13.62 -10.74 7.33
C ASP A 48 -12.76 -9.49 7.43
N LEU A 49 -12.07 -9.14 6.33
CA LEU A 49 -11.24 -7.95 6.21
C LEU A 49 -11.67 -7.12 5.01
N LYS A 50 -11.36 -5.82 5.05
CA LYS A 50 -11.59 -4.86 3.96
C LYS A 50 -10.30 -4.19 3.55
N ILE A 51 -10.09 -4.04 2.23
CA ILE A 51 -8.96 -3.30 1.67
C ILE A 51 -9.43 -2.18 0.76
N ALA A 52 -8.95 -0.96 1.00
CA ALA A 52 -9.07 0.15 0.08
C ALA A 52 -7.97 0.06 -0.98
N SER A 53 -8.35 0.13 -2.25
CA SER A 53 -7.43 -0.13 -3.36
C SER A 53 -7.25 1.09 -4.27
N GLY A 54 -7.89 1.13 -5.39
CA GLY A 54 -7.87 2.19 -6.40
C GLY A 54 -8.89 1.86 -7.47
N SER A 55 -8.84 2.53 -8.60
CA SER A 55 -9.70 2.22 -9.74
C SER A 55 -9.43 0.81 -10.29
N LYS A 56 -10.44 0.15 -10.85
CA LYS A 56 -10.35 -1.22 -11.40
C LYS A 56 -9.22 -1.44 -12.42
N GLY A 57 -8.85 -0.40 -13.15
CA GLY A 57 -7.72 -0.44 -14.09
C GLY A 57 -6.35 -0.21 -13.45
N GLY A 58 -6.30 0.20 -12.18
CA GLY A 58 -5.07 0.56 -11.48
C GLY A 58 -4.34 -0.62 -10.85
N ALA A 59 -3.05 -0.44 -10.55
CA ALA A 59 -2.19 -1.45 -9.95
C ALA A 59 -2.69 -1.88 -8.56
N TYR A 60 -3.12 -0.94 -7.72
CA TYR A 60 -3.61 -1.22 -6.36
C TYR A 60 -4.82 -2.15 -6.36
N TYR A 61 -5.76 -1.96 -7.30
CA TYR A 61 -6.91 -2.85 -7.44
C TYR A 61 -6.47 -4.27 -7.86
N GLN A 62 -5.55 -4.37 -8.81
CA GLN A 62 -5.01 -5.66 -9.25
C GLN A 62 -4.25 -6.37 -8.12
N PHE A 63 -3.48 -5.65 -7.33
CA PHE A 63 -2.85 -6.19 -6.14
C PHE A 63 -3.89 -6.68 -5.13
N ALA A 64 -4.90 -5.86 -4.80
CA ALA A 64 -5.95 -6.23 -3.85
C ALA A 64 -6.70 -7.50 -4.27
N VAL A 65 -6.96 -7.70 -5.57
CA VAL A 65 -7.56 -8.93 -6.09
C VAL A 65 -6.65 -10.15 -5.87
N ARG A 66 -5.34 -10.00 -6.05
CA ARG A 66 -4.36 -11.07 -5.75
C ARG A 66 -4.32 -11.40 -4.26
N TYR A 67 -4.35 -10.37 -3.38
CA TYR A 67 -4.44 -10.55 -1.92
C TYR A 67 -5.74 -11.27 -1.53
N LYS A 68 -6.87 -10.88 -2.13
CA LYS A 68 -8.16 -11.56 -1.89
C LYS A 68 -8.08 -13.06 -2.16
N SER A 69 -7.48 -13.46 -3.28
CA SER A 69 -7.32 -14.86 -3.64
C SER A 69 -6.40 -15.58 -2.66
N ALA A 70 -5.26 -14.99 -2.31
CA ALA A 70 -4.30 -15.60 -1.40
C ALA A 70 -4.82 -15.72 0.04
N LEU A 71 -5.53 -14.70 0.55
CA LEU A 71 -6.13 -14.73 1.88
C LEU A 71 -7.27 -15.76 1.99
N ALA A 72 -8.01 -15.98 0.90
CA ALA A 72 -9.07 -16.99 0.86
C ALA A 72 -8.55 -18.42 1.08
N GLU A 73 -7.31 -18.73 0.64
CA GLU A 73 -6.63 -20.01 0.91
C GLU A 73 -6.42 -20.24 2.42
N HIS A 74 -6.40 -19.17 3.21
CA HIS A 74 -6.24 -19.19 4.67
C HIS A 74 -7.57 -18.98 5.43
N GLY A 75 -8.71 -19.05 4.74
CA GLY A 75 -10.03 -18.89 5.34
C GLY A 75 -10.41 -17.45 5.67
N ILE A 76 -9.67 -16.45 5.17
CA ILE A 76 -9.95 -15.02 5.37
C ILE A 76 -10.64 -14.47 4.13
N LYS A 77 -11.80 -13.85 4.33
CA LYS A 77 -12.57 -13.16 3.29
C LYS A 77 -12.11 -11.70 3.21
N LEU A 78 -11.54 -11.29 2.06
CA LEU A 78 -11.17 -9.91 1.81
C LEU A 78 -12.18 -9.24 0.88
N GLU A 79 -12.82 -8.16 1.35
CA GLU A 79 -13.63 -7.26 0.54
C GLU A 79 -12.71 -6.20 -0.09
N VAL A 80 -12.71 -6.10 -1.43
CA VAL A 80 -11.92 -5.11 -2.16
C VAL A 80 -12.80 -3.93 -2.50
N LEU A 81 -12.48 -2.76 -1.93
CA LEU A 81 -13.15 -1.51 -2.21
C LEU A 81 -12.43 -0.78 -3.35
N GLU A 82 -13.20 -0.44 -4.39
CA GLU A 82 -12.74 0.48 -5.43
C GLU A 82 -12.76 1.91 -4.89
N THR A 83 -11.68 2.67 -5.13
CA THR A 83 -11.50 4.04 -4.63
C THR A 83 -10.83 4.91 -5.70
N GLN A 84 -10.76 6.23 -5.42
CA GLN A 84 -10.01 7.18 -6.26
C GLN A 84 -8.49 7.10 -6.03
N GLY A 85 -8.02 6.34 -5.03
CA GLY A 85 -6.60 6.15 -4.72
C GLY A 85 -6.21 6.65 -3.33
N THR A 86 -4.94 7.02 -3.18
CA THR A 86 -4.25 7.24 -1.90
C THR A 86 -4.99 8.13 -0.92
N ILE A 87 -5.53 9.27 -1.35
CA ILE A 87 -6.17 10.25 -0.43
C ILE A 87 -7.46 9.66 0.15
N GLU A 88 -8.28 9.02 -0.69
CA GLU A 88 -9.50 8.35 -0.22
C GLU A 88 -9.15 7.15 0.66
N ASN A 89 -8.15 6.35 0.27
CA ASN A 89 -7.68 5.21 1.04
C ASN A 89 -7.25 5.60 2.46
N TYR A 90 -6.47 6.66 2.57
CA TYR A 90 -6.06 7.22 3.86
C TYR A 90 -7.27 7.64 4.71
N SER A 91 -8.24 8.34 4.11
CA SER A 91 -9.46 8.77 4.80
C SER A 91 -10.30 7.58 5.30
N LEU A 92 -10.46 6.54 4.47
CA LEU A 92 -11.18 5.32 4.84
C LEU A 92 -10.49 4.59 5.99
N MET A 93 -9.16 4.50 5.96
CA MET A 93 -8.38 3.85 7.00
C MET A 93 -8.39 4.66 8.31
N LYS A 94 -8.19 5.99 8.25
CA LYS A 94 -8.26 6.89 9.42
C LYS A 94 -9.63 6.85 10.11
N SER A 95 -10.70 6.61 9.34
CA SER A 95 -12.07 6.46 9.87
C SER A 95 -12.43 5.02 10.29
N GLY A 96 -11.51 4.08 10.24
CA GLY A 96 -11.74 2.67 10.62
C GLY A 96 -12.72 1.91 9.71
N LYS A 97 -12.91 2.37 8.48
CA LYS A 97 -13.82 1.72 7.51
C LYS A 97 -13.18 0.56 6.76
N VAL A 98 -11.85 0.48 6.77
CA VAL A 98 -11.06 -0.57 6.14
C VAL A 98 -9.92 -0.99 7.07
N ASP A 99 -9.49 -2.24 6.94
CA ASP A 99 -8.43 -2.85 7.73
C ASP A 99 -7.06 -2.70 7.06
N LEU A 100 -7.06 -2.66 5.73
CA LEU A 100 -5.88 -2.55 4.87
C LEU A 100 -6.09 -1.46 3.82
N ALA A 101 -5.03 -0.81 3.39
CA ALA A 101 -5.08 0.13 2.28
C ALA A 101 -3.73 0.25 1.57
N PHE A 102 -3.76 0.51 0.26
CA PHE A 102 -2.57 0.97 -0.46
C PHE A 102 -2.46 2.49 -0.36
N ILE A 103 -1.31 2.97 0.12
CA ILE A 103 -1.01 4.40 0.26
C ILE A 103 0.32 4.68 -0.44
N GLN A 104 0.31 5.65 -1.33
CA GLN A 104 1.51 6.12 -2.02
C GLN A 104 2.35 6.98 -1.06
N GLY A 105 3.65 6.68 -0.97
CA GLY A 105 4.57 7.42 -0.12
C GLY A 105 4.63 8.90 -0.50
N GLY A 106 4.69 9.76 0.52
CA GLY A 106 4.79 11.21 0.37
C GLY A 106 3.54 11.95 -0.06
N CYS A 107 2.40 11.27 -0.17
CA CYS A 107 1.12 11.89 -0.52
C CYS A 107 0.31 12.34 0.70
N VAL A 108 0.57 11.76 1.85
CA VAL A 108 -0.09 12.05 3.13
C VAL A 108 0.95 12.07 4.24
N GLU A 109 0.75 12.92 5.24
CA GLU A 109 1.52 12.88 6.48
C GLU A 109 0.79 11.98 7.48
N ILE A 110 1.48 10.95 7.98
CA ILE A 110 0.95 10.04 8.99
C ILE A 110 1.38 10.59 10.36
N GLU A 111 0.42 11.01 11.17
CA GLU A 111 0.65 11.51 12.53
C GLU A 111 1.13 10.35 13.43
N ASN A 112 1.99 10.64 14.41
CA ASN A 112 2.59 9.61 15.29
C ASN A 112 1.57 8.77 16.09
N ASP A 113 0.39 9.32 16.35
CA ASP A 113 -0.74 8.67 17.05
C ASP A 113 -1.82 8.18 16.07
N SER A 114 -1.50 8.09 14.79
CA SER A 114 -2.41 7.61 13.77
C SER A 114 -2.80 6.14 14.02
N PRO A 115 -4.06 5.76 13.79
CA PRO A 115 -4.48 4.36 13.80
C PRO A 115 -3.98 3.56 12.61
N ILE A 116 -3.03 4.09 11.85
CA ILE A 116 -2.49 3.51 10.62
C ILE A 116 -1.04 3.11 10.85
N GLN A 117 -0.70 1.89 10.46
CA GLN A 117 0.67 1.37 10.47
C GLN A 117 1.05 0.95 9.06
N SER A 118 2.21 1.35 8.61
CA SER A 118 2.76 0.83 7.37
C SER A 118 3.31 -0.59 7.59
N VAL A 119 2.87 -1.54 6.75
CA VAL A 119 3.31 -2.93 6.83
C VAL A 119 4.62 -3.09 6.07
N ALA A 120 4.65 -2.72 4.81
CA ALA A 120 5.84 -2.63 3.98
C ALA A 120 5.52 -1.96 2.63
N SER A 121 6.57 -1.52 1.93
CA SER A 121 6.48 -1.11 0.53
C SER A 121 6.39 -2.31 -0.38
N VAL A 122 5.60 -2.23 -1.45
CA VAL A 122 5.30 -3.34 -2.38
C VAL A 122 5.84 -3.14 -3.79
N SER A 123 6.10 -1.89 -4.18
CA SER A 123 6.67 -1.54 -5.49
C SER A 123 7.18 -0.11 -5.52
N TYR A 124 8.07 0.17 -6.45
CA TYR A 124 8.34 1.54 -6.86
C TYR A 124 7.17 2.08 -7.70
N GLU A 125 6.91 3.38 -7.54
CA GLU A 125 5.98 4.16 -8.35
C GLU A 125 6.73 5.36 -8.97
N PRO A 126 7.40 5.14 -10.11
CA PRO A 126 8.11 6.20 -10.81
C PRO A 126 7.19 7.35 -11.21
N VAL A 127 7.70 8.56 -11.05
CA VAL A 127 7.07 9.80 -11.47
C VAL A 127 7.53 10.10 -12.89
N TRP A 128 6.64 9.86 -13.83
CA TRP A 128 6.88 10.16 -15.24
C TRP A 128 6.41 11.57 -15.52
N LEU A 129 7.23 12.36 -16.19
CA LEU A 129 6.81 13.60 -16.81
C LEU A 129 6.91 13.45 -18.33
N PHE A 130 5.76 13.21 -18.94
CA PHE A 130 5.64 13.10 -20.38
C PHE A 130 5.46 14.47 -21.02
N LEU A 131 6.11 14.68 -22.14
CA LEU A 131 6.16 15.94 -22.88
C LEU A 131 5.61 15.71 -24.28
N ARG A 132 4.90 16.70 -24.84
CA ARG A 132 4.53 16.65 -26.25
C ARG A 132 5.78 16.74 -27.15
N LYS A 133 5.70 16.21 -28.34
CA LYS A 133 6.79 16.25 -29.33
C LYS A 133 7.28 17.69 -29.56
N GLY A 134 8.60 17.85 -29.55
CA GLY A 134 9.24 19.14 -29.78
C GLY A 134 9.30 20.09 -28.59
N PHE A 135 8.66 19.73 -27.47
CA PHE A 135 8.85 20.43 -26.20
C PHE A 135 9.94 19.71 -25.41
N LYS A 136 11.05 20.39 -25.15
CA LYS A 136 12.15 19.90 -24.33
C LYS A 136 12.13 20.59 -22.98
N LEU A 137 12.47 19.87 -21.95
CA LEU A 137 12.45 20.33 -20.57
C LEU A 137 13.64 19.70 -19.82
N ASP A 138 14.49 20.51 -19.25
CA ASP A 138 15.60 20.07 -18.39
C ASP A 138 15.33 20.37 -16.90
N ASP A 139 14.39 21.28 -16.60
CA ASP A 139 14.05 21.67 -15.23
C ASP A 139 12.55 21.99 -15.11
N LEU A 140 11.92 21.60 -13.99
CA LEU A 140 10.50 21.87 -13.76
C LEU A 140 10.14 23.36 -13.77
N ARG A 141 11.10 24.28 -13.51
CA ARG A 141 10.88 25.72 -13.60
C ARG A 141 10.51 26.19 -15.01
N GLU A 142 10.87 25.44 -16.04
CA GLU A 142 10.54 25.74 -17.43
C GLU A 142 9.06 25.49 -17.77
N LEU A 143 8.31 24.90 -16.82
CA LEU A 143 6.85 24.74 -16.92
C LEU A 143 6.07 26.03 -16.62
N LEU A 144 6.73 27.12 -16.25
CA LEU A 144 6.08 28.43 -16.11
C LEU A 144 5.34 28.81 -17.40
N ASN A 145 4.08 29.22 -17.27
CA ASN A 145 3.16 29.57 -18.37
C ASN A 145 2.86 28.42 -19.36
N LYS A 146 3.08 27.15 -18.95
CA LYS A 146 2.76 25.97 -19.75
C LYS A 146 1.44 25.33 -19.31
N LYS A 147 0.93 24.44 -20.16
CA LYS A 147 -0.27 23.62 -19.89
C LYS A 147 0.17 22.25 -19.38
N VAL A 148 -0.08 21.96 -18.13
CA VAL A 148 0.42 20.76 -17.45
C VAL A 148 -0.74 19.97 -16.85
N ASN A 149 -0.88 18.70 -17.22
CA ASN A 149 -1.74 17.81 -16.48
C ASN A 149 -1.02 17.29 -15.23
N VAL A 150 -1.63 17.50 -14.06
CA VAL A 150 -1.09 17.07 -12.76
C VAL A 150 -1.79 15.83 -12.21
N GLY A 151 -2.71 15.21 -12.96
CA GLY A 151 -3.49 14.06 -12.53
C GLY A 151 -4.88 14.44 -12.02
N THR A 152 -5.73 13.43 -11.84
CA THR A 152 -7.12 13.61 -11.40
C THR A 152 -7.22 14.05 -9.94
N GLU A 153 -8.34 14.69 -9.59
CA GLU A 153 -8.66 15.02 -8.19
C GLU A 153 -8.62 13.78 -7.28
N GLY A 154 -8.07 13.95 -6.09
CA GLY A 154 -7.95 12.86 -5.10
C GLY A 154 -6.89 11.81 -5.41
N SER A 155 -6.18 11.90 -6.55
CA SER A 155 -5.12 10.96 -6.91
C SER A 155 -3.79 11.28 -6.22
N GLY A 156 -2.99 10.24 -5.95
CA GLY A 156 -1.60 10.40 -5.50
C GLY A 156 -0.73 11.14 -6.52
N THR A 157 -0.99 10.94 -7.82
CA THR A 157 -0.31 11.68 -8.90
C THR A 157 -0.46 13.18 -8.71
N LYS A 158 -1.69 13.68 -8.45
CA LYS A 158 -1.93 15.11 -8.24
C LYS A 158 -1.16 15.63 -7.02
N ALA A 159 -1.26 14.95 -5.90
CA ALA A 159 -0.61 15.37 -4.66
C ALA A 159 0.92 15.50 -4.87
N LEU A 160 1.53 14.48 -5.48
CA LEU A 160 2.97 14.45 -5.72
C LEU A 160 3.41 15.46 -6.78
N ALA A 161 2.69 15.58 -7.91
CA ALA A 161 2.99 16.53 -8.96
C ALA A 161 2.99 17.98 -8.43
N ILE A 162 1.95 18.35 -7.69
CA ILE A 162 1.84 19.69 -7.08
C ILE A 162 3.01 19.93 -6.12
N ARG A 163 3.35 18.96 -5.26
CA ARG A 163 4.49 19.08 -4.34
C ARG A 163 5.81 19.29 -5.08
N LEU A 164 6.09 18.51 -6.13
CA LEU A 164 7.32 18.65 -6.93
C LEU A 164 7.39 20.02 -7.64
N LEU A 165 6.28 20.48 -8.19
CA LEU A 165 6.18 21.79 -8.84
C LEU A 165 6.39 22.92 -7.85
N GLN A 166 5.78 22.87 -6.67
CA GLN A 166 5.95 23.87 -5.60
C GLN A 166 7.40 23.95 -5.12
N MET A 167 8.14 22.83 -5.04
CA MET A 167 9.57 22.83 -4.70
C MET A 167 10.42 23.67 -5.69
N THR A 168 9.90 23.92 -6.88
CA THR A 168 10.56 24.70 -7.94
C THR A 168 9.91 26.06 -8.21
N GLY A 169 8.92 26.45 -7.38
CA GLY A 169 8.22 27.73 -7.51
C GLY A 169 7.13 27.75 -8.59
N VAL A 170 6.79 26.57 -9.17
CA VAL A 170 5.69 26.42 -10.13
C VAL A 170 4.40 26.10 -9.38
N ASN A 171 3.32 26.82 -9.68
CA ASN A 171 2.02 26.68 -9.04
C ASN A 171 0.88 27.12 -9.98
N GLU A 172 -0.38 26.98 -9.55
CA GLU A 172 -1.56 27.34 -10.34
C GLU A 172 -1.62 28.82 -10.75
N GLY A 173 -0.95 29.72 -10.02
CA GLY A 173 -0.87 31.14 -10.36
C GLY A 173 0.07 31.45 -11.54
N ASN A 174 0.97 30.55 -11.87
CA ASN A 174 1.98 30.75 -12.90
C ASN A 174 2.13 29.60 -13.91
N CYS A 175 1.26 28.57 -13.83
CA CYS A 175 1.18 27.42 -14.73
C CYS A 175 -0.28 27.00 -14.88
N GLN A 176 -0.69 26.58 -16.06
CA GLN A 176 -2.07 26.15 -16.31
C GLN A 176 -2.21 24.65 -15.98
N PHE A 177 -2.78 24.33 -14.83
CA PHE A 177 -3.01 22.95 -14.44
C PHE A 177 -4.29 22.37 -15.06
N SER A 178 -4.22 21.08 -15.39
CA SER A 178 -5.36 20.26 -15.83
C SER A 178 -5.43 19.00 -14.96
N TYR A 179 -6.62 18.41 -14.85
CA TYR A 179 -6.92 17.28 -13.96
C TYR A 179 -7.55 16.13 -14.74
N LEU A 180 -6.91 15.74 -15.84
CA LEU A 180 -7.41 14.77 -16.80
C LEU A 180 -7.13 13.32 -16.36
N SER A 181 -7.99 12.41 -16.82
CA SER A 181 -7.74 10.97 -16.75
C SER A 181 -6.52 10.55 -17.58
N TYR A 182 -6.00 9.33 -17.38
CA TYR A 182 -4.87 8.82 -18.19
C TYR A 182 -5.19 8.82 -19.69
N GLN A 183 -6.38 8.40 -20.10
CA GLN A 183 -6.78 8.31 -21.51
C GLN A 183 -6.87 9.69 -22.15
N ASP A 184 -7.51 10.64 -21.45
CA ASP A 184 -7.64 12.02 -21.93
C ASP A 184 -6.26 12.72 -21.98
N THR A 185 -5.39 12.44 -21.00
CA THR A 185 -4.01 12.93 -20.95
C THR A 185 -3.21 12.50 -22.18
N VAL A 186 -3.26 11.21 -22.54
CA VAL A 186 -2.57 10.67 -23.73
C VAL A 186 -3.07 11.38 -24.99
N THR A 187 -4.37 11.53 -25.12
CA THR A 187 -5.00 12.21 -26.27
C THR A 187 -4.56 13.67 -26.35
N ALA A 188 -4.63 14.40 -25.26
CA ALA A 188 -4.28 15.82 -25.19
C ALA A 188 -2.77 16.08 -25.46
N LEU A 189 -1.88 15.22 -24.98
CA LEU A 189 -0.45 15.28 -25.32
C LEU A 189 -0.19 15.07 -26.83
N LYS A 190 -0.84 14.05 -27.43
CA LYS A 190 -0.72 13.73 -28.86
C LYS A 190 -1.24 14.85 -29.77
N ASN A 191 -2.27 15.54 -29.32
CA ASN A 191 -2.88 16.68 -30.00
C ASN A 191 -2.17 18.00 -29.73
N SER A 192 -1.14 18.02 -28.85
CA SER A 192 -0.46 19.24 -28.40
C SER A 192 -1.38 20.24 -27.66
N GLU A 193 -2.43 19.75 -27.05
CA GLU A 193 -3.33 20.49 -26.16
C GLU A 193 -2.70 20.71 -24.77
N LEU A 194 -1.78 19.80 -24.38
CA LEU A 194 -0.91 19.88 -23.22
C LEU A 194 0.55 19.99 -23.66
N ASP A 195 1.35 20.73 -22.88
CA ASP A 195 2.79 20.78 -23.03
C ASP A 195 3.48 19.60 -22.29
N ALA A 196 2.96 19.28 -21.10
CA ALA A 196 3.47 18.21 -20.25
C ALA A 196 2.37 17.53 -19.42
N ALA A 197 2.65 16.32 -18.95
CA ALA A 197 1.76 15.61 -18.05
C ALA A 197 2.51 14.73 -17.06
N PHE A 198 2.19 14.87 -15.79
CA PHE A 198 2.62 13.94 -14.76
C PHE A 198 1.76 12.69 -14.77
N ILE A 199 2.42 11.53 -14.66
CA ILE A 199 1.80 10.24 -14.44
C ILE A 199 2.65 9.51 -13.40
N VAL A 200 2.03 8.99 -12.35
CA VAL A 200 2.70 8.11 -11.38
C VAL A 200 2.15 6.72 -11.56
N ALA A 201 3.00 5.82 -12.02
CA ALA A 201 2.63 4.43 -12.28
C ALA A 201 3.88 3.55 -12.41
N SER A 202 3.73 2.26 -12.13
CA SER A 202 4.77 1.26 -12.38
C SER A 202 5.21 1.25 -13.85
N ILE A 203 6.51 1.04 -14.10
CA ILE A 203 7.07 0.82 -15.45
C ILE A 203 6.42 -0.38 -16.17
N ASN A 204 5.85 -1.32 -15.41
CA ASN A 204 5.13 -2.47 -15.95
C ASN A 204 3.72 -2.12 -16.45
N SER A 205 3.23 -0.92 -16.20
CA SER A 205 1.94 -0.45 -16.70
C SER A 205 1.95 -0.34 -18.23
N GLN A 206 0.91 -0.87 -18.87
CA GLN A 206 0.79 -0.80 -20.33
C GLN A 206 0.77 0.65 -20.81
N VAL A 207 0.09 1.55 -20.09
CA VAL A 207 0.02 2.99 -20.44
C VAL A 207 1.43 3.61 -20.49
N ILE A 208 2.30 3.30 -19.53
CA ILE A 208 3.68 3.83 -19.50
C ILE A 208 4.48 3.30 -20.69
N ARG A 209 4.38 1.99 -20.98
CA ARG A 209 5.07 1.40 -22.12
C ARG A 209 4.62 1.97 -23.46
N ASP A 210 3.31 2.18 -23.61
CA ASP A 210 2.72 2.77 -24.83
C ASP A 210 3.17 4.22 -25.01
N LEU A 211 3.23 5.00 -23.92
CA LEU A 211 3.70 6.39 -23.97
C LEU A 211 5.19 6.49 -24.31
N ILE A 212 6.04 5.63 -23.73
CA ILE A 212 7.48 5.59 -24.05
C ILE A 212 7.74 5.13 -25.49
N ALA A 213 6.89 4.27 -26.02
CA ALA A 213 7.00 3.79 -27.40
C ALA A 213 6.45 4.78 -28.44
N ASP A 214 5.67 5.79 -28.03
CA ASP A 214 5.01 6.70 -28.95
C ASP A 214 5.98 7.79 -29.47
N PRO A 215 6.24 7.90 -30.79
CA PRO A 215 7.17 8.87 -31.35
C PRO A 215 6.70 10.33 -31.23
N LYS A 216 5.46 10.58 -30.82
CA LYS A 216 4.91 11.91 -30.59
C LYS A 216 5.08 12.39 -29.15
N ILE A 217 5.55 11.53 -28.27
CA ILE A 217 5.70 11.78 -26.84
C ILE A 217 7.15 11.63 -26.43
N MET A 218 7.61 12.48 -25.55
CA MET A 218 8.95 12.44 -24.98
C MET A 218 8.82 12.22 -23.47
N VAL A 219 9.85 11.66 -22.84
CA VAL A 219 9.95 11.56 -21.39
C VAL A 219 11.01 12.57 -20.92
N MET A 220 10.72 13.29 -19.85
CA MET A 220 11.70 14.15 -19.19
C MET A 220 12.74 13.30 -18.46
N ASP A 221 14.02 13.57 -18.70
CA ASP A 221 15.12 13.11 -17.86
C ASP A 221 15.25 14.03 -16.63
N PHE A 222 15.02 13.51 -15.44
CA PHE A 222 15.17 14.24 -14.18
C PHE A 222 16.67 14.36 -13.79
N LYS A 223 17.46 15.11 -14.56
CA LYS A 223 18.91 15.32 -14.33
C LYS A 223 19.25 15.74 -12.91
N ARG A 224 18.31 16.36 -12.20
CA ARG A 224 18.46 16.82 -10.81
C ARG A 224 17.78 15.88 -9.80
N ALA A 225 17.46 14.63 -10.16
CA ALA A 225 16.77 13.68 -9.30
C ALA A 225 17.40 13.58 -7.90
N ALA A 226 18.71 13.46 -7.82
CA ALA A 226 19.43 13.43 -6.54
C ALA A 226 19.14 14.64 -5.64
N ALA A 227 19.00 15.85 -6.21
CA ALA A 227 18.69 17.04 -5.41
C ALA A 227 17.28 16.97 -4.79
N TYR A 228 16.32 16.38 -5.47
CA TYR A 228 14.97 16.16 -4.94
C TYR A 228 14.96 15.16 -3.80
N THR A 229 15.74 14.07 -3.90
CA THR A 229 15.82 13.06 -2.83
C THR A 229 16.42 13.61 -1.54
N TYR A 230 17.39 14.56 -1.64
CA TYR A 230 17.91 15.26 -0.47
C TYR A 230 16.93 16.27 0.16
N LYS A 231 15.83 16.57 -0.50
CA LYS A 231 14.81 17.51 -0.01
C LYS A 231 13.51 16.83 0.42
N ALA A 232 13.34 15.56 0.08
CA ALA A 232 12.15 14.80 0.38
C ALA A 232 12.51 13.31 0.56
N ASP A 233 12.53 12.84 1.79
CA ASP A 233 13.01 11.50 2.18
C ASP A 233 12.18 10.36 1.56
N ASN A 234 10.93 10.65 1.22
CA ASN A 234 10.02 9.72 0.55
C ASN A 234 10.24 9.60 -0.97
N LEU A 235 11.24 10.27 -1.52
CA LEU A 235 11.60 10.17 -2.94
C LEU A 235 12.88 9.35 -3.11
N SER A 236 12.87 8.46 -4.09
CA SER A 236 14.04 7.73 -4.57
C SER A 236 14.44 8.21 -5.97
N HIS A 237 15.73 8.17 -6.27
CA HIS A 237 16.25 8.35 -7.62
C HIS A 237 16.43 6.99 -8.28
N ILE A 238 15.77 6.78 -9.42
CA ILE A 238 15.86 5.56 -10.21
C ILE A 238 16.36 5.90 -11.61
N ILE A 239 17.29 5.11 -12.11
CA ILE A 239 17.72 5.14 -13.51
C ILE A 239 16.92 4.09 -14.27
N ILE A 240 16.29 4.50 -15.35
CA ILE A 240 15.63 3.61 -16.31
C ILE A 240 16.63 3.31 -17.42
N PRO A 241 17.17 2.08 -17.49
CA PRO A 241 18.21 1.75 -18.46
C PRO A 241 17.70 1.73 -19.89
N GLN A 242 18.55 2.08 -20.81
CA GLN A 242 18.32 1.92 -22.26
C GLN A 242 17.90 0.49 -22.57
N GLY A 243 16.86 0.33 -23.38
CA GLY A 243 16.38 -0.97 -23.84
C GLY A 243 15.64 -1.81 -22.80
N VAL A 244 15.50 -1.36 -21.52
CA VAL A 244 14.94 -2.19 -20.45
C VAL A 244 13.48 -2.60 -20.67
N ILE A 245 12.72 -1.83 -21.43
CA ILE A 245 11.31 -2.13 -21.77
C ILE A 245 11.24 -3.10 -22.96
N ASP A 246 12.06 -2.87 -23.99
CA ASP A 246 12.12 -3.68 -25.19
C ASP A 246 13.53 -3.60 -25.80
N LEU A 247 14.31 -4.67 -25.66
CA LEU A 247 15.69 -4.74 -26.14
C LEU A 247 15.77 -4.73 -27.67
N GLU A 248 14.83 -5.34 -28.37
CA GLU A 248 14.83 -5.41 -29.83
C GLU A 248 14.58 -4.03 -30.43
N LYS A 249 13.60 -3.31 -29.88
CA LYS A 249 13.26 -1.94 -30.33
C LYS A 249 14.14 -0.88 -29.71
N ASN A 250 15.02 -1.26 -28.78
CA ASN A 250 15.83 -0.35 -27.98
C ASN A 250 14.95 0.73 -27.30
N LEU A 251 14.01 0.30 -26.45
CA LEU A 251 13.12 1.19 -25.68
C LEU A 251 13.42 1.09 -24.19
N PRO A 252 13.68 2.22 -23.52
CA PRO A 252 13.87 3.55 -24.06
C PRO A 252 15.17 3.64 -24.90
N LYS A 253 15.36 4.72 -25.65
CA LYS A 253 16.51 4.92 -26.56
C LYS A 253 17.82 5.24 -25.85
N GLU A 254 17.75 5.72 -24.63
CA GLU A 254 18.88 6.12 -23.79
C GLU A 254 18.49 5.92 -22.30
N ASP A 255 19.50 5.87 -21.42
CA ASP A 255 19.26 5.91 -19.98
C ASP A 255 18.68 7.25 -19.61
N PHE A 256 17.73 7.27 -18.68
CA PHE A 256 17.22 8.50 -18.08
C PHE A 256 16.84 8.32 -16.61
N SER A 257 16.91 9.39 -15.86
CA SER A 257 16.58 9.46 -14.44
C SER A 257 15.11 9.77 -14.23
N VAL A 258 14.48 9.09 -13.28
CA VAL A 258 13.15 9.41 -12.76
C VAL A 258 13.20 9.53 -11.25
N LEU A 259 12.31 10.33 -10.71
CA LEU A 259 11.95 10.26 -9.30
C LEU A 259 10.97 9.11 -9.09
N SER A 260 11.00 8.51 -7.93
CA SER A 260 10.02 7.48 -7.56
C SER A 260 9.57 7.63 -6.12
N THR A 261 8.31 7.36 -5.87
CA THR A 261 7.83 7.03 -4.54
C THR A 261 7.68 5.51 -4.42
N SER A 262 7.24 5.03 -3.27
CA SER A 262 6.83 3.65 -3.04
C SER A 262 5.32 3.52 -2.92
N ALA A 263 4.78 2.41 -3.38
CA ALA A 263 3.46 1.96 -2.98
C ALA A 263 3.60 1.20 -1.65
N ASN A 264 2.90 1.64 -0.62
CA ASN A 264 2.94 1.02 0.70
C ASN A 264 1.61 0.31 0.99
N LEU A 265 1.69 -0.92 1.51
CA LEU A 265 0.53 -1.54 2.14
C LEU A 265 0.52 -1.12 3.60
N CYS A 266 -0.58 -0.50 4.01
CA CYS A 266 -0.82 -0.09 5.38
C CYS A 266 -1.92 -0.93 6.02
N SER A 267 -1.86 -1.13 7.33
CA SER A 267 -2.85 -1.81 8.14
C SER A 267 -3.38 -0.88 9.24
N SER A 268 -4.57 -1.19 9.75
CA SER A 268 -5.02 -0.63 11.01
C SER A 268 -4.08 -1.06 12.15
N SER A 269 -3.76 -0.13 13.07
CA SER A 269 -2.97 -0.44 14.27
C SER A 269 -3.67 -1.44 15.19
N THR A 270 -4.97 -1.67 15.02
CA THR A 270 -5.76 -2.65 15.77
C THR A 270 -5.82 -4.01 15.09
N MET A 271 -5.18 -4.17 13.92
CA MET A 271 -5.15 -5.45 13.21
C MET A 271 -4.39 -6.50 14.02
N HIS A 272 -4.93 -7.71 14.09
CA HIS A 272 -4.35 -8.79 14.90
C HIS A 272 -2.95 -9.15 14.37
N PRO A 273 -1.91 -9.33 15.24
CA PRO A 273 -0.53 -9.58 14.81
C PRO A 273 -0.38 -10.77 13.85
N GLN A 274 -1.10 -11.87 14.08
CA GLN A 274 -1.09 -13.04 13.19
C GLN A 274 -1.61 -12.72 11.79
N GLN A 275 -2.56 -11.78 11.66
CA GLN A 275 -3.04 -11.35 10.35
C GLN A 275 -2.00 -10.49 9.64
N VAL A 276 -1.31 -9.61 10.36
CA VAL A 276 -0.20 -8.80 9.80
C VAL A 276 0.92 -9.72 9.30
N GLU A 277 1.29 -10.74 10.08
CA GLU A 277 2.30 -11.73 9.69
C GLU A 277 1.87 -12.52 8.45
N LEU A 278 0.62 -12.97 8.38
CA LEU A 278 0.07 -13.64 7.21
C LEU A 278 0.11 -12.72 5.98
N VAL A 279 -0.32 -11.46 6.13
CA VAL A 279 -0.28 -10.45 5.07
C VAL A 279 1.15 -10.24 4.58
N LEU A 280 2.14 -10.10 5.47
CA LEU A 280 3.56 -10.01 5.10
C LEU A 280 4.04 -11.23 4.29
N SER A 281 3.65 -12.43 4.70
CA SER A 281 4.00 -13.65 3.98
C SER A 281 3.39 -13.68 2.56
N ILE A 282 2.15 -13.20 2.42
CA ILE A 282 1.46 -13.07 1.13
C ILE A 282 2.12 -11.96 0.28
N MET A 283 2.51 -10.84 0.89
CA MET A 283 3.27 -9.77 0.22
C MET A 283 4.53 -10.32 -0.43
N ALA A 284 5.31 -11.11 0.29
CA ALA A 284 6.54 -11.71 -0.24
C ALA A 284 6.28 -12.60 -1.47
N LYS A 285 5.17 -13.33 -1.50
CA LYS A 285 4.77 -14.14 -2.66
C LYS A 285 4.30 -13.29 -3.85
N ILE A 286 3.57 -12.21 -3.57
CA ILE A 286 2.95 -11.39 -4.63
C ILE A 286 3.96 -10.42 -5.24
N HIS A 287 4.84 -9.81 -4.43
CA HIS A 287 5.72 -8.72 -4.83
C HIS A 287 7.21 -9.10 -4.85
N GLY A 288 7.55 -10.32 -4.41
CA GLY A 288 8.95 -10.78 -4.32
C GLY A 288 9.59 -11.14 -5.66
N GLU A 289 8.85 -11.21 -6.74
CA GLU A 289 9.42 -11.48 -8.06
C GLU A 289 10.13 -10.24 -8.62
N LYS A 290 11.14 -10.47 -9.49
CA LYS A 290 11.82 -9.37 -10.20
C LYS A 290 10.84 -8.64 -11.14
N ASP A 291 11.02 -7.35 -11.28
CA ASP A 291 10.41 -6.57 -12.35
C ASP A 291 11.48 -5.94 -13.27
N LEU A 292 11.11 -4.94 -14.11
CA LEU A 292 12.04 -4.32 -15.05
C LEU A 292 13.14 -3.49 -14.37
N ILE A 293 12.90 -3.00 -13.14
CA ILE A 293 13.80 -2.09 -12.43
C ILE A 293 14.19 -2.59 -11.03
N THR A 294 13.64 -3.71 -10.58
CA THR A 294 13.96 -4.31 -9.28
C THR A 294 14.40 -5.76 -9.41
N LYS A 295 15.30 -6.18 -8.52
CA LYS A 295 15.76 -7.56 -8.41
C LYS A 295 14.73 -8.41 -7.64
N LYS A 296 14.78 -9.72 -7.85
CA LYS A 296 13.99 -10.67 -7.05
C LYS A 296 14.30 -10.50 -5.56
N GLY A 297 13.23 -10.45 -4.75
CA GLY A 297 13.31 -10.28 -3.30
C GLY A 297 13.60 -8.84 -2.84
N TYR A 298 13.54 -7.86 -3.72
CA TYR A 298 13.68 -6.46 -3.35
C TYR A 298 12.45 -5.94 -2.58
N PHE A 299 11.28 -6.35 -3.01
CA PHE A 299 10.02 -6.11 -2.30
C PHE A 299 9.47 -7.43 -1.70
N PRO A 300 8.69 -7.39 -0.60
CA PRO A 300 8.37 -6.21 0.21
C PRO A 300 9.60 -5.65 0.95
N ASN A 301 9.62 -4.34 1.16
CA ASN A 301 10.74 -3.66 1.79
C ASN A 301 10.23 -2.67 2.87
N ALA A 302 10.91 -2.62 4.02
CA ALA A 302 10.58 -1.70 5.10
C ALA A 302 11.36 -0.37 5.05
N GLU A 303 12.34 -0.23 4.15
CA GLU A 303 13.21 0.95 4.05
C GLU A 303 12.45 2.22 3.63
N PHE A 304 11.35 2.07 2.89
CA PHE A 304 10.56 3.18 2.35
C PHE A 304 9.24 3.40 3.10
N VAL A 305 9.16 2.88 4.31
CA VAL A 305 7.98 2.98 5.16
C VAL A 305 8.07 4.26 5.98
N GLU A 306 7.10 5.16 5.81
CA GLU A 306 6.93 6.38 6.59
C GLU A 306 6.19 6.11 7.91
#